data_3d2747cbd4e9bfd5446a79fa9b13c496
#
_entry.id   3d2747cbd4e9bfd5446a79fa9b13c496
#
_cell.length_a   1.000
_cell.length_b   1.000
_cell.length_c   1.000
_cell.angle_alpha   90.00
_cell.angle_beta   90.00
_cell.angle_gamma   90.00
#
_symmetry.space_group_name_H-M   'P 1'
#
loop_
_entity.id
_entity.type
_entity.pdbx_description
1 polymer ?
#
loop_
_entity_poly.entity_id
_entity_poly.type
_entity_poly.pdbx_seq_one_letter_code
_entity_poly.pdbx_strand_id
1 'polypeptide(L)'
;MDTQTKTVITVETTVNAPVQKVWEHWSGPEHITKWNNASDDWHTTHAENDLRTGGRFLARMEAKDGSMGFDFAGIYNDIKENEYIEYTIGDGRKVKVYFTAEGDKTNVSESFEAEDLHPVEMQRSGWQSILDNFKHYTETTGKEVTF
;
A
#
# COMPACT_ATOMS: atom_id res chain seq x y z
N MET A 1 -28.55 15.53 10.65
CA MET A 1 -27.99 15.21 10.39
C MET A 1 -26.92 14.83 10.64
N ASP A 2 -26.55 14.33 10.58
CA ASP A 2 -25.57 13.91 10.99
C ASP A 2 -24.57 13.80 10.14
N THR A 3 -23.70 14.38 10.21
CA THR A 3 -22.57 14.26 9.50
C THR A 3 -21.80 13.18 10.04
N GLN A 4 -21.71 12.15 9.37
CA GLN A 4 -20.82 11.17 9.70
C GLN A 4 -19.45 11.63 9.51
N THR A 5 -18.73 11.81 10.54
CA THR A 5 -17.30 12.09 10.50
C THR A 5 -16.60 10.76 10.35
N LYS A 6 -15.99 10.55 9.22
CA LYS A 6 -15.24 9.34 9.00
C LYS A 6 -13.92 9.40 9.76
N THR A 7 -13.58 8.32 10.42
CA THR A 7 -12.28 8.22 11.08
C THR A 7 -11.22 7.95 10.03
N VAL A 8 -10.19 8.76 10.01
CA VAL A 8 -9.06 8.59 9.10
C VAL A 8 -7.87 8.12 9.91
N ILE A 9 -7.24 7.05 9.46
CA ILE A 9 -6.06 6.47 10.11
C ILE A 9 -4.86 6.77 9.22
N THR A 10 -3.75 7.19 9.82
CA THR A 10 -2.51 7.46 9.07
C THR A 10 -1.40 6.57 9.59
N VAL A 11 -0.71 5.91 8.68
CA VAL A 11 0.49 5.15 8.98
C VAL A 11 1.65 5.73 8.16
N GLU A 12 2.86 5.65 8.69
CA GLU A 12 4.03 6.27 8.06
C GLU A 12 5.27 5.44 8.22
N THR A 13 6.18 5.60 7.28
CA THR A 13 7.52 5.05 7.43
C THR A 13 8.49 5.88 6.57
N THR A 14 9.76 5.85 6.93
CA THR A 14 10.80 6.42 6.08
C THR A 14 11.59 5.27 5.47
N VAL A 15 11.60 5.21 4.14
CA VAL A 15 12.27 4.16 3.39
C VAL A 15 13.64 4.67 2.97
N ASN A 16 14.68 3.90 3.24
CA ASN A 16 16.04 4.28 2.90
C ASN A 16 16.32 3.94 1.44
N ALA A 17 15.66 4.64 0.55
CA ALA A 17 15.78 4.49 -0.90
C ALA A 17 15.26 5.76 -1.58
N PRO A 18 15.78 6.09 -2.78
CA PRO A 18 15.31 7.28 -3.49
C PRO A 18 13.87 7.12 -3.96
N VAL A 19 13.17 8.23 -4.14
CA VAL A 19 11.75 8.23 -4.41
C VAL A 19 11.39 7.47 -5.69
N GLN A 20 12.24 7.49 -6.71
CA GLN A 20 11.98 6.76 -7.96
C GLN A 20 11.88 5.26 -7.70
N LYS A 21 12.76 4.72 -6.86
CA LYS A 21 12.75 3.31 -6.51
C LYS A 21 11.53 2.98 -5.66
N VAL A 22 11.20 3.85 -4.70
CA VAL A 22 10.05 3.67 -3.83
C VAL A 22 8.77 3.64 -4.67
N TRP A 23 8.63 4.57 -5.61
CA TRP A 23 7.48 4.64 -6.49
C TRP A 23 7.35 3.37 -7.35
N GLU A 24 8.46 2.91 -7.91
CA GLU A 24 8.47 1.73 -8.75
C GLU A 24 8.07 0.48 -7.97
N HIS A 25 8.61 0.31 -6.78
CA HIS A 25 8.29 -0.84 -5.94
C HIS A 25 6.85 -0.80 -5.41
N TRP A 26 6.33 0.40 -5.20
CA TRP A 26 4.95 0.55 -4.73
C TRP A 26 3.95 0.18 -5.83
N SER A 27 4.24 0.53 -7.06
CA SER A 27 3.28 0.43 -8.14
C SER A 27 3.47 -0.76 -9.07
N GLY A 28 4.66 -1.37 -9.13
CA GLY A 28 4.90 -2.50 -10.03
C GLY A 28 4.23 -3.77 -9.53
N PRO A 29 3.40 -4.43 -10.37
CA PRO A 29 2.70 -5.66 -9.93
C PRO A 29 3.66 -6.75 -9.45
N GLU A 30 4.80 -6.89 -10.09
CA GLU A 30 5.79 -7.90 -9.70
C GLU A 30 6.36 -7.62 -8.32
N HIS A 31 6.39 -6.37 -7.90
CA HIS A 31 6.84 -5.99 -6.56
C HIS A 31 5.71 -6.13 -5.55
N ILE A 32 4.50 -5.74 -5.93
CA ILE A 32 3.33 -5.78 -5.03
C ILE A 32 3.13 -7.19 -4.46
N THR A 33 3.31 -8.22 -5.27
CA THR A 33 3.16 -9.60 -4.81
C THR A 33 4.18 -10.00 -3.74
N LYS A 34 5.23 -9.22 -3.56
CA LYS A 34 6.31 -9.55 -2.62
C LYS A 34 6.14 -8.91 -1.25
N TRP A 35 5.46 -7.77 -1.16
CA TRP A 35 5.39 -7.05 0.11
C TRP A 35 3.96 -6.85 0.64
N ASN A 36 2.93 -7.07 -0.18
CA ASN A 36 1.57 -6.71 0.20
C ASN A 36 0.91 -7.79 1.05
N ASN A 37 1.40 -7.95 2.26
CA ASN A 37 0.82 -8.87 3.24
C ASN A 37 1.11 -8.33 4.65
N ALA A 38 0.15 -8.53 5.56
CA ALA A 38 0.27 -8.03 6.93
C ALA A 38 1.01 -9.01 7.85
N SER A 39 1.04 -10.28 7.50
CA SER A 39 1.70 -11.31 8.30
C SER A 39 2.19 -12.45 7.43
N ASP A 40 3.05 -13.30 7.99
CA ASP A 40 3.69 -14.37 7.22
C ASP A 40 2.76 -15.49 6.78
N ASP A 41 1.58 -15.58 7.36
CA ASP A 41 0.60 -16.61 6.96
C ASP A 41 -0.33 -16.16 5.82
N TRP A 42 -0.11 -14.95 5.30
CA TRP A 42 -0.81 -14.42 4.13
C TRP A 42 0.18 -14.06 3.03
N HIS A 43 -0.29 -14.08 1.79
CA HIS A 43 0.53 -13.65 0.66
C HIS A 43 -0.38 -13.08 -0.44
N THR A 44 0.22 -12.31 -1.33
CA THR A 44 -0.46 -11.80 -2.51
C THR A 44 -0.04 -12.67 -3.68
N THR A 45 -0.98 -13.41 -4.24
CA THR A 45 -0.68 -14.39 -5.29
C THR A 45 -0.70 -13.80 -6.69
N HIS A 46 -1.37 -12.67 -6.87
CA HIS A 46 -1.51 -12.02 -8.17
C HIS A 46 -1.75 -10.53 -7.98
N ALA A 47 -1.18 -9.72 -8.83
CA ALA A 47 -1.41 -8.28 -8.82
C ALA A 47 -1.48 -7.74 -10.24
N GLU A 48 -2.38 -6.77 -10.44
CA GLU A 48 -2.51 -6.04 -11.69
C GLU A 48 -2.59 -4.56 -11.33
N ASN A 49 -2.02 -3.72 -12.15
CA ASN A 49 -1.99 -2.29 -11.85
C ASN A 49 -1.97 -1.46 -13.12
N ASP A 50 -3.02 -0.67 -13.30
CA ASP A 50 -3.09 0.30 -14.39
C ASP A 50 -2.92 1.67 -13.74
N LEU A 51 -1.68 2.10 -13.57
CA LEU A 51 -1.32 3.27 -12.78
C LEU A 51 -1.57 4.56 -13.56
N ARG A 52 -2.83 4.96 -13.56
CA ARG A 52 -3.27 6.22 -14.17
C ARG A 52 -4.60 6.62 -13.54
N THR A 53 -4.94 7.90 -13.62
CA THR A 53 -6.24 8.37 -13.13
C THR A 53 -7.34 7.63 -13.90
N GLY A 54 -8.26 7.04 -13.16
CA GLY A 54 -9.31 6.20 -13.73
C GLY A 54 -8.93 4.76 -13.95
N GLY A 55 -7.64 4.41 -13.78
CA GLY A 55 -7.19 3.03 -13.92
C GLY A 55 -7.54 2.19 -12.71
N ARG A 56 -7.42 0.89 -12.86
CA ARG A 56 -7.77 -0.05 -11.79
C ARG A 56 -6.55 -0.80 -11.28
N PHE A 57 -6.62 -1.21 -10.02
CA PHE A 57 -5.62 -2.12 -9.47
C PHE A 57 -6.34 -3.31 -8.83
N LEU A 58 -5.63 -4.42 -8.75
CA LEU A 58 -6.13 -5.63 -8.13
C LEU A 58 -4.96 -6.35 -7.45
N ALA A 59 -5.15 -6.75 -6.21
CA ALA A 59 -4.22 -7.63 -5.52
C ALA A 59 -5.02 -8.78 -4.93
N ARG A 60 -4.72 -10.00 -5.35
CA ARG A 60 -5.37 -11.19 -4.81
C ARG A 60 -4.59 -11.62 -3.57
N MET A 61 -5.23 -11.51 -2.42
CA MET A 61 -4.62 -11.84 -1.13
C MET A 61 -5.20 -13.13 -0.62
N GLU A 62 -4.32 -14.07 -0.20
CA GLU A 62 -4.75 -15.38 0.24
C GLU A 62 -3.98 -15.84 1.46
N ALA A 63 -4.67 -16.56 2.33
CA ALA A 63 -3.99 -17.26 3.42
C ALA A 63 -3.18 -18.40 2.80
N LYS A 64 -1.95 -18.58 3.28
CA LYS A 64 -1.06 -19.61 2.70
C LYS A 64 -1.58 -21.02 2.88
N ASP A 65 -2.45 -21.25 3.87
CA ASP A 65 -3.06 -22.55 4.05
C ASP A 65 -4.29 -22.78 3.17
N GLY A 66 -4.65 -21.78 2.36
CA GLY A 66 -5.77 -21.90 1.43
C GLY A 66 -7.15 -21.70 2.05
N SER A 67 -7.22 -21.38 3.33
CA SER A 67 -8.50 -21.30 4.03
C SER A 67 -9.32 -20.06 3.69
N MET A 68 -8.67 -18.99 3.27
CA MET A 68 -9.34 -17.72 3.00
C MET A 68 -8.64 -16.97 1.86
N GLY A 69 -9.38 -16.11 1.21
CA GLY A 69 -8.80 -15.23 0.19
C GLY A 69 -9.80 -14.16 -0.19
N PHE A 70 -9.27 -13.05 -0.72
CA PHE A 70 -10.11 -11.97 -1.21
C PHE A 70 -9.33 -11.12 -2.21
N ASP A 71 -10.07 -10.36 -3.02
CA ASP A 71 -9.49 -9.42 -3.95
C ASP A 71 -9.49 -8.03 -3.32
N PHE A 72 -8.30 -7.45 -3.22
CA PHE A 72 -8.17 -6.06 -2.78
C PHE A 72 -8.03 -5.23 -4.05
N ALA A 73 -9.05 -4.46 -4.38
CA ALA A 73 -9.11 -3.76 -5.66
C ALA A 73 -9.63 -2.35 -5.50
N GLY A 74 -9.34 -1.50 -6.46
CA GLY A 74 -9.83 -0.15 -6.45
C GLY A 74 -9.59 0.58 -7.75
N ILE A 75 -9.94 1.86 -7.74
CA ILE A 75 -9.80 2.75 -8.89
C ILE A 75 -9.01 3.97 -8.44
N TYR A 76 -8.01 4.35 -9.24
CA TYR A 76 -7.22 5.53 -8.95
C TYR A 76 -8.01 6.80 -9.26
N ASN A 77 -8.04 7.72 -8.30
CA ASN A 77 -8.71 9.01 -8.45
C ASN A 77 -7.73 10.08 -8.89
N ASP A 78 -6.49 10.02 -8.43
CA ASP A 78 -5.49 11.01 -8.75
C ASP A 78 -4.09 10.42 -8.56
N ILE A 79 -3.19 10.72 -9.47
CA ILE A 79 -1.82 10.22 -9.44
C ILE A 79 -0.88 11.34 -9.85
N LYS A 80 0.15 11.58 -9.03
CA LYS A 80 1.26 12.46 -9.36
C LYS A 80 2.54 11.67 -9.15
N GLU A 81 3.20 11.37 -10.22
CA GLU A 81 4.38 10.50 -10.18
C GLU A 81 5.41 10.97 -9.15
N ASN A 82 5.87 10.04 -8.34
CA ASN A 82 6.85 10.27 -7.26
C ASN A 82 6.35 11.18 -6.12
N GLU A 83 5.04 11.50 -6.08
CA GLU A 83 4.51 12.42 -5.07
C GLU A 83 3.25 11.92 -4.38
N TYR A 84 2.29 11.40 -5.13
CA TYR A 84 0.96 11.21 -4.57
C TYR A 84 0.13 10.18 -5.32
N ILE A 85 -0.60 9.36 -4.58
CA ILE A 85 -1.59 8.44 -5.13
C ILE A 85 -2.84 8.53 -4.27
N GLU A 86 -3.99 8.67 -4.93
CA GLU A 86 -5.28 8.59 -4.25
C GLU A 86 -6.12 7.55 -4.95
N TYR A 87 -6.78 6.68 -4.20
CA TYR A 87 -7.65 5.68 -4.80
C TYR A 87 -8.85 5.39 -3.90
N THR A 88 -9.90 4.82 -4.53
CA THR A 88 -11.10 4.38 -3.82
C THR A 88 -11.14 2.86 -3.92
N ILE A 89 -11.20 2.19 -2.79
CA ILE A 89 -11.30 0.73 -2.76
C ILE A 89 -12.74 0.28 -2.88
N GLY A 90 -12.94 -1.03 -3.05
CA GLY A 90 -14.23 -1.59 -3.45
C GLY A 90 -15.43 -1.25 -2.58
N ASP A 91 -15.21 -0.98 -1.28
CA ASP A 91 -16.29 -0.62 -0.36
C ASP A 91 -16.52 0.90 -0.29
N GLY A 92 -15.85 1.68 -1.13
CA GLY A 92 -16.04 3.13 -1.20
C GLY A 92 -15.10 3.95 -0.35
N ARG A 93 -14.23 3.31 0.44
CA ARG A 93 -13.29 4.05 1.27
C ARG A 93 -12.15 4.61 0.42
N LYS A 94 -11.69 5.80 0.80
CA LYS A 94 -10.59 6.45 0.08
C LYS A 94 -9.28 6.27 0.81
N VAL A 95 -8.22 6.15 0.03
CA VAL A 95 -6.85 5.99 0.54
C VAL A 95 -5.98 7.03 -0.16
N LYS A 96 -5.12 7.68 0.59
CA LYS A 96 -4.18 8.68 0.06
C LYS A 96 -2.78 8.31 0.50
N VAL A 97 -1.85 8.28 -0.46
CA VAL A 97 -0.46 7.95 -0.18
C VAL A 97 0.41 9.08 -0.65
N TYR A 98 1.22 9.61 0.25
CA TYR A 98 2.13 10.72 -0.05
C TYR A 98 3.57 10.22 -0.01
N PHE A 99 4.33 10.60 -1.04
CA PHE A 99 5.74 10.25 -1.15
C PHE A 99 6.54 11.55 -1.09
N THR A 100 7.38 11.69 -0.08
CA THR A 100 8.18 12.90 0.09
C THR A 100 9.65 12.55 0.05
N ALA A 101 10.33 13.04 -0.98
CA ALA A 101 11.77 12.79 -1.11
C ALA A 101 12.54 13.58 -0.08
N GLU A 102 13.48 12.93 0.61
CA GLU A 102 14.32 13.53 1.61
C GLU A 102 15.76 13.10 1.33
N GLY A 103 16.35 13.66 0.26
CA GLY A 103 17.67 13.22 -0.18
C GLY A 103 17.60 11.80 -0.73
N ASP A 104 18.37 10.90 -0.14
CA ASP A 104 18.40 9.50 -0.58
C ASP A 104 17.32 8.65 0.08
N LYS A 105 16.46 9.29 0.87
CA LYS A 105 15.39 8.60 1.57
C LYS A 105 14.04 9.11 1.10
N THR A 106 12.98 8.37 1.40
CA THR A 106 11.63 8.76 1.05
C THR A 106 10.72 8.53 2.24
N ASN A 107 9.98 9.57 2.63
CA ASN A 107 8.92 9.39 3.63
C ASN A 107 7.66 8.97 2.89
N VAL A 108 7.03 7.90 3.37
CA VAL A 108 5.76 7.41 2.83
C VAL A 108 4.71 7.55 3.92
N SER A 109 3.67 8.34 3.64
CA SER A 109 2.57 8.56 4.57
C SER A 109 1.29 8.09 3.90
N GLU A 110 0.59 7.16 4.52
CA GLU A 110 -0.61 6.56 3.97
C GLU A 110 -1.79 6.81 4.91
N SER A 111 -2.83 7.48 4.41
CA SER A 111 -4.04 7.77 5.18
C SER A 111 -5.20 7.04 4.54
N PHE A 112 -6.01 6.39 5.36
CA PHE A 112 -7.16 5.64 4.86
C PHE A 112 -8.35 5.81 5.78
N GLU A 113 -9.54 5.70 5.21
CA GLU A 113 -10.79 5.76 5.98
C GLU A 113 -11.00 4.43 6.68
N ALA A 114 -11.29 4.48 7.97
CA ALA A 114 -11.49 3.26 8.75
C ALA A 114 -12.80 2.58 8.35
N GLU A 115 -12.80 1.25 8.38
CA GLU A 115 -14.04 0.50 8.22
C GLU A 115 -14.68 0.32 9.60
N ASP A 116 -15.91 -0.19 9.63
CA ASP A 116 -16.69 -0.27 10.88
C ASP A 116 -16.64 -1.61 11.59
N LEU A 117 -16.02 -2.61 10.97
CA LEU A 117 -16.06 -3.98 11.49
C LEU A 117 -14.99 -4.30 12.51
N HIS A 118 -13.87 -3.57 12.49
CA HIS A 118 -12.73 -3.85 13.35
C HIS A 118 -12.31 -2.62 14.14
N PRO A 119 -11.70 -2.80 15.32
CA PRO A 119 -11.19 -1.66 16.10
C PRO A 119 -10.15 -0.87 15.30
N VAL A 120 -10.12 0.44 15.52
CA VAL A 120 -9.19 1.33 14.83
C VAL A 120 -7.75 0.87 14.98
N GLU A 121 -7.36 0.45 16.19
CA GLU A 121 -5.98 0.04 16.42
C GLU A 121 -5.61 -1.24 15.68
N MET A 122 -6.57 -2.14 15.49
CA MET A 122 -6.33 -3.35 14.69
C MET A 122 -6.10 -2.99 13.23
N GLN A 123 -6.90 -2.08 12.70
CA GLN A 123 -6.73 -1.61 11.32
C GLN A 123 -5.39 -0.90 11.15
N ARG A 124 -5.04 -0.01 12.08
CA ARG A 124 -3.77 0.70 12.03
C ARG A 124 -2.60 -0.28 12.03
N SER A 125 -2.66 -1.28 12.91
CA SER A 125 -1.61 -2.27 13.03
C SER A 125 -1.42 -3.07 11.74
N GLY A 126 -2.53 -3.48 11.11
CA GLY A 126 -2.48 -4.24 9.86
C GLY A 126 -1.89 -3.43 8.72
N TRP A 127 -2.34 -2.20 8.55
CA TRP A 127 -1.83 -1.34 7.48
C TRP A 127 -0.37 -0.95 7.72
N GLN A 128 0.00 -0.72 9.00
CA GLN A 128 1.38 -0.42 9.34
C GLN A 128 2.29 -1.62 9.03
N SER A 129 1.81 -2.84 9.32
CA SER A 129 2.59 -4.05 9.04
C SER A 129 2.87 -4.20 7.56
N ILE A 130 1.90 -3.91 6.71
CA ILE A 130 2.09 -3.96 5.26
C ILE A 130 3.10 -2.90 4.84
N LEU A 131 2.99 -1.70 5.40
CA LEU A 131 3.92 -0.62 5.09
C LEU A 131 5.34 -0.95 5.54
N ASP A 132 5.48 -1.58 6.71
CA ASP A 132 6.78 -2.02 7.21
C ASP A 132 7.38 -3.09 6.30
N ASN A 133 6.56 -4.00 5.78
CA ASN A 133 7.02 -4.99 4.80
C ASN A 133 7.50 -4.31 3.52
N PHE A 134 6.78 -3.29 3.08
CA PHE A 134 7.18 -2.53 1.91
C PHE A 134 8.55 -1.89 2.12
N LYS A 135 8.75 -1.27 3.28
CA LYS A 135 10.03 -0.67 3.63
C LYS A 135 11.15 -1.70 3.58
N HIS A 136 10.95 -2.82 4.26
CA HIS A 136 11.96 -3.88 4.30
C HIS A 136 12.27 -4.40 2.89
N TYR A 137 11.24 -4.70 2.12
CA TYR A 137 11.40 -5.19 0.76
C TYR A 137 12.18 -4.21 -0.11
N THR A 138 11.80 -2.92 -0.04
CA THR A 138 12.42 -1.91 -0.89
C THR A 138 13.88 -1.66 -0.50
N GLU A 139 14.18 -1.70 0.79
CA GLU A 139 15.54 -1.47 1.27
C GLU A 139 16.47 -2.64 0.99
N THR A 140 15.93 -3.85 0.85
CA THR A 140 16.75 -5.04 0.69
C THR A 140 16.73 -5.62 -0.73
N THR A 141 15.75 -5.22 -1.55
CA THR A 141 15.59 -5.75 -2.90
C THR A 141 16.20 -4.78 -3.91
N GLY A 142 16.87 -5.31 -4.90
CA GLY A 142 17.48 -4.48 -5.93
C GLY A 142 18.71 -3.77 -5.44
N LYS A 143 19.22 -4.11 -4.26
CA LYS A 143 20.55 -3.70 -3.91
C LYS A 143 21.46 -4.37 -4.89
N GLU A 144 22.11 -3.56 -5.70
CA GLU A 144 23.04 -4.10 -6.60
C GLU A 144 24.07 -4.80 -5.82
N VAL A 145 24.19 -6.03 -6.10
CA VAL A 145 25.35 -6.73 -5.63
C VAL A 145 26.42 -6.34 -6.61
N THR A 146 27.22 -5.44 -6.19
CA THR A 146 28.30 -5.00 -7.03
C THR A 146 29.40 -6.01 -6.91
N PHE A 147 29.75 -6.55 -7.98
CA PHE A 147 30.84 -7.52 -8.03
C PHE A 147 32.12 -6.85 -8.48
#